data_f7cc81fe862dad94513322fd75516198
#
_entry.id   f7cc81fe862dad94513322fd75516198
#
_cell.length_a   1.000
_cell.length_b   1.000
_cell.length_c   1.000
_cell.angle_alpha   90.00
_cell.angle_beta   90.00
_cell.angle_gamma   90.00
#
_symmetry.space_group_name_H-M   'P 1'
#
loop_
_entity.id
_entity.type
_entity.pdbx_description
1 polymer ?
#
loop_
_entity_poly.entity_id
_entity_poly.type
_entity_poly.pdbx_seq_one_letter_code
_entity_poly.pdbx_strand_id
1 'polypeptide(L)'
;HALRRQKLRALALIAPLLIFVLITFIFPIASMLFRSVQNDIVPNTLPYTVQALADWDANKDPLPPETVFTAMYFDMFPAAEAKRHTRLGTRLNYEQTGISSLFRQTGRKLDDLGKKIEKLLSKLDTAWNDGETWYQLFNADQNIAEITLLQTQRNRIAKLTDSDTNGDINFAPSAEIAKFLPLTTRAYTAWAVYTSTQNGKDPAATNPWEAVPVALVLDLKTADLSDYSGPHVELLQELQKADLPLTSFTETFTNYDPDWATVTPWETIQTHSGLYTSGYFLNAVDAQKTPAGIAWQPEDKQILQKLFVRTLIMSLVITGSCIMLGYPV
;
A
#
# COMPACT_ATOMS: atom_id res chain seq x y z
N HIS A 1 25.19 52.73 -1.87
CA HIS A 1 23.79 52.71 -2.30
C HIS A 1 23.64 52.71 -3.83
N ALA A 2 24.50 53.43 -4.60
CA ALA A 2 24.44 53.55 -6.06
C ALA A 2 24.68 52.19 -6.77
N LEU A 3 25.67 51.40 -6.34
CA LEU A 3 25.99 50.11 -6.88
C LEU A 3 24.86 49.05 -6.73
N ARG A 4 24.13 49.10 -5.60
CA ARG A 4 22.95 48.22 -5.40
C ARG A 4 21.80 48.59 -6.35
N ARG A 5 21.55 49.87 -6.63
CA ARG A 5 20.53 50.30 -7.58
C ARG A 5 20.87 49.91 -9.04
N GLN A 6 22.14 49.99 -9.43
CA GLN A 6 22.58 49.54 -10.77
C GLN A 6 22.43 48.04 -10.92
N LYS A 7 22.84 47.24 -9.92
CA LYS A 7 22.64 45.78 -9.93
C LYS A 7 21.17 45.39 -9.99
N LEU A 8 20.29 46.07 -9.24
CA LEU A 8 18.85 45.81 -9.26
C LEU A 8 18.22 46.16 -10.62
N ARG A 9 18.65 47.26 -11.27
CA ARG A 9 18.19 47.62 -12.63
C ARG A 9 18.64 46.60 -13.67
N ALA A 10 19.89 46.14 -13.60
CA ALA A 10 20.41 45.11 -14.49
C ALA A 10 19.64 43.79 -14.27
N LEU A 11 19.39 43.41 -13.00
CA LEU A 11 18.59 42.23 -12.67
C LEU A 11 17.15 42.34 -13.20
N ALA A 12 16.52 43.50 -13.07
CA ALA A 12 15.16 43.76 -13.56
C ALA A 12 15.05 43.64 -15.10
N LEU A 13 16.09 44.01 -15.84
CA LEU A 13 16.14 43.87 -17.28
C LEU A 13 16.27 42.37 -17.72
N ILE A 14 16.97 41.58 -16.93
CA ILE A 14 17.19 40.15 -17.22
C ILE A 14 16.05 39.31 -16.60
N ALA A 15 15.33 39.83 -15.62
CA ALA A 15 14.30 39.13 -14.87
C ALA A 15 13.22 38.45 -15.76
N PRO A 16 12.68 39.06 -16.81
CA PRO A 16 11.68 38.40 -17.66
C PRO A 16 12.21 37.12 -18.31
N LEU A 17 13.44 37.18 -18.85
CA LEU A 17 14.08 36.02 -19.44
C LEU A 17 14.44 34.96 -18.40
N LEU A 18 14.95 35.38 -17.25
CA LEU A 18 15.29 34.48 -16.14
C LEU A 18 14.03 33.76 -15.60
N ILE A 19 12.93 34.51 -15.40
CA ILE A 19 11.65 33.94 -14.97
C ILE A 19 11.12 32.94 -16.00
N PHE A 20 11.19 33.28 -17.29
CA PHE A 20 10.81 32.39 -18.36
C PHE A 20 11.60 31.07 -18.30
N VAL A 21 12.93 31.12 -18.19
CA VAL A 21 13.80 29.93 -18.08
C VAL A 21 13.49 29.13 -16.81
N LEU A 22 13.28 29.81 -15.67
CA LEU A 22 12.92 29.15 -14.40
C LEU A 22 11.59 28.39 -14.50
N ILE A 23 10.57 29.00 -15.08
CA ILE A 23 9.24 28.38 -15.18
C ILE A 23 9.22 27.27 -16.24
N THR A 24 9.84 27.49 -17.40
CA THR A 24 9.73 26.55 -18.53
C THR A 24 10.71 25.39 -18.48
N PHE A 25 11.87 25.56 -17.81
CA PHE A 25 12.91 24.53 -17.76
C PHE A 25 13.23 24.06 -16.32
N ILE A 26 13.54 24.99 -15.42
CA ILE A 26 14.00 24.61 -14.07
C ILE A 26 12.87 24.00 -13.25
N PHE A 27 11.67 24.63 -13.25
CA PHE A 27 10.54 24.12 -12.48
C PHE A 27 10.08 22.72 -12.90
N PRO A 28 9.89 22.38 -14.20
CA PRO A 28 9.56 21.02 -14.62
C PRO A 28 10.65 20.00 -14.24
N ILE A 29 11.93 20.34 -14.43
CA ILE A 29 13.03 19.46 -14.04
C ILE A 29 13.03 19.22 -12.54
N ALA A 30 12.93 20.27 -11.72
CA ALA A 30 12.86 20.16 -10.27
C ALA A 30 11.63 19.34 -9.83
N SER A 31 10.47 19.54 -10.48
CA SER A 31 9.25 18.77 -10.21
C SER A 31 9.43 17.28 -10.54
N MET A 32 10.09 16.95 -11.66
CA MET A 32 10.40 15.55 -12.00
C MET A 32 11.37 14.93 -11.00
N LEU A 33 12.41 15.63 -10.59
CA LEU A 33 13.35 15.17 -9.58
C LEU A 33 12.68 14.98 -8.22
N PHE A 34 11.79 15.88 -7.81
CA PHE A 34 11.02 15.74 -6.59
C PHE A 34 10.07 14.52 -6.63
N ARG A 35 9.37 14.33 -7.76
CA ARG A 35 8.51 13.16 -7.96
C ARG A 35 9.30 11.84 -7.94
N SER A 36 10.56 11.83 -8.38
CA SER A 36 11.38 10.62 -8.38
C SER A 36 11.81 10.18 -6.98
N VAL A 37 11.73 11.05 -5.97
CA VAL A 37 11.97 10.68 -4.56
C VAL A 37 10.68 10.34 -3.81
N GLN A 38 9.50 10.63 -4.35
CA GLN A 38 8.23 10.26 -3.73
C GLN A 38 8.03 8.75 -3.80
N ASN A 39 7.62 8.16 -2.68
CA ASN A 39 7.35 6.74 -2.54
C ASN A 39 6.07 6.53 -1.72
N ASP A 40 4.97 6.97 -2.28
CA ASP A 40 3.65 6.87 -1.67
C ASP A 40 2.96 5.52 -1.91
N ILE A 41 3.45 4.74 -2.88
CA ILE A 41 2.84 3.47 -3.27
C ILE A 41 2.86 2.46 -2.12
N VAL A 42 4.00 2.27 -1.45
CA VAL A 42 4.14 1.30 -0.35
C VAL A 42 3.24 1.66 0.84
N PRO A 43 3.38 2.86 1.46
CA PRO A 43 2.57 3.21 2.61
C PRO A 43 1.08 3.40 2.30
N ASN A 44 0.70 3.79 1.07
CA ASN A 44 -0.69 3.91 0.69
C ASN A 44 -1.35 2.55 0.39
N THR A 45 -0.57 1.56 -0.07
CA THR A 45 -1.09 0.21 -0.35
C THR A 45 -1.09 -0.68 0.89
N LEU A 46 -0.06 -0.58 1.74
CA LEU A 46 0.16 -1.42 2.92
C LEU A 46 0.25 -0.61 4.23
N PRO A 47 -0.70 0.29 4.55
CA PRO A 47 -0.57 1.20 5.69
C PRO A 47 -0.46 0.49 7.04
N TYR A 48 -1.27 -0.55 7.28
CA TYR A 48 -1.24 -1.30 8.54
C TYR A 48 -0.07 -2.26 8.63
N THR A 49 0.34 -2.85 7.51
CA THR A 49 1.53 -3.71 7.42
C THR A 49 2.80 -2.92 7.73
N VAL A 50 2.93 -1.72 7.15
CA VAL A 50 4.07 -0.82 7.41
C VAL A 50 4.13 -0.43 8.88
N GLN A 51 2.98 -0.12 9.49
CA GLN A 51 2.90 0.18 10.91
C GLN A 51 3.29 -1.03 11.77
N ALA A 52 2.81 -2.22 11.45
CA ALA A 52 3.11 -3.44 12.19
C ALA A 52 4.57 -3.89 12.02
N LEU A 53 5.22 -3.57 10.88
CA LEU A 53 6.65 -3.85 10.64
C LEU A 53 7.59 -2.87 11.34
N ALA A 54 7.11 -1.74 11.88
CA ALA A 54 7.97 -0.69 12.40
C ALA A 54 8.91 -1.16 13.51
N ASP A 55 8.44 -2.06 14.37
CA ASP A 55 9.18 -2.58 15.53
C ASP A 55 9.86 -3.93 15.25
N TRP A 56 9.71 -4.49 14.06
CA TRP A 56 10.33 -5.77 13.71
C TRP A 56 11.81 -5.61 13.36
N ASP A 57 12.64 -6.50 13.91
CA ASP A 57 14.08 -6.54 13.69
C ASP A 57 14.47 -7.92 13.14
N ALA A 58 14.81 -7.98 11.85
CA ALA A 58 15.19 -9.20 11.15
C ALA A 58 16.44 -9.91 11.73
N ASN A 59 17.27 -9.19 12.49
CA ASN A 59 18.45 -9.80 13.13
C ASN A 59 18.06 -10.59 14.40
N LYS A 60 16.90 -10.30 14.99
CA LYS A 60 16.39 -11.01 16.17
C LYS A 60 15.43 -12.12 15.77
N ASP A 61 14.50 -11.81 14.88
CA ASP A 61 13.46 -12.71 14.45
C ASP A 61 13.49 -12.85 12.93
N PRO A 62 13.75 -14.04 12.37
CA PRO A 62 13.88 -14.24 10.92
C PRO A 62 12.58 -14.03 10.16
N LEU A 63 11.43 -14.05 10.86
CA LEU A 63 10.11 -13.75 10.31
C LEU A 63 9.40 -12.75 11.21
N PRO A 64 8.59 -11.85 10.64
CA PRO A 64 7.77 -10.95 11.44
C PRO A 64 6.68 -11.74 12.18
N PRO A 65 6.13 -11.17 13.26
CA PRO A 65 5.07 -11.80 14.05
C PRO A 65 3.76 -11.91 13.23
N GLU A 66 2.87 -12.80 13.67
CA GLU A 66 1.55 -13.07 13.07
C GLU A 66 0.72 -11.79 12.83
N THR A 67 0.89 -10.79 13.69
CA THR A 67 0.22 -9.49 13.56
C THR A 67 0.57 -8.76 12.25
N VAL A 68 1.79 -8.94 11.75
CA VAL A 68 2.23 -8.37 10.45
C VAL A 68 1.57 -9.09 9.29
N PHE A 69 1.51 -10.42 9.33
CA PHE A 69 0.82 -11.22 8.30
C PHE A 69 -0.68 -10.91 8.29
N THR A 70 -1.29 -10.77 9.47
CA THR A 70 -2.68 -10.33 9.62
C THR A 70 -2.89 -8.95 8.98
N ALA A 71 -2.05 -7.97 9.31
CA ALA A 71 -2.12 -6.63 8.72
C ALA A 71 -1.96 -6.68 7.19
N MET A 72 -1.02 -7.51 6.71
CA MET A 72 -0.77 -7.72 5.28
C MET A 72 -2.00 -8.27 4.55
N TYR A 73 -2.72 -9.22 5.13
CA TYR A 73 -3.95 -9.77 4.56
C TYR A 73 -5.00 -8.68 4.34
N PHE A 74 -5.27 -7.87 5.38
CA PHE A 74 -6.28 -6.82 5.33
C PHE A 74 -5.85 -5.59 4.52
N ASP A 75 -4.56 -5.38 4.30
CA ASP A 75 -4.05 -4.37 3.39
C ASP A 75 -4.10 -4.83 1.93
N MET A 76 -3.69 -6.07 1.69
CA MET A 76 -3.63 -6.64 0.35
C MET A 76 -5.01 -6.85 -0.27
N PHE A 77 -6.06 -7.10 0.54
CA PHE A 77 -7.39 -7.39 0.02
C PHE A 77 -7.95 -6.22 -0.81
N PRO A 78 -8.14 -4.99 -0.26
CA PRO A 78 -8.58 -3.85 -1.05
C PRO A 78 -7.58 -3.46 -2.15
N ALA A 79 -6.29 -3.73 -1.95
CA ALA A 79 -5.28 -3.50 -2.97
C ALA A 79 -5.41 -4.47 -4.15
N ALA A 80 -5.83 -5.71 -3.91
CA ALA A 80 -6.10 -6.70 -4.96
C ALA A 80 -7.35 -6.33 -5.75
N GLU A 81 -8.44 -5.95 -5.07
CA GLU A 81 -9.67 -5.47 -5.69
C GLU A 81 -9.42 -4.25 -6.61
N ALA A 82 -8.65 -3.28 -6.12
CA ALA A 82 -8.24 -2.11 -6.89
C ALA A 82 -7.09 -2.39 -7.90
N LYS A 83 -6.59 -3.63 -8.01
CA LYS A 83 -5.43 -4.04 -8.84
C LYS A 83 -4.14 -3.28 -8.53
N ARG A 84 -4.04 -2.70 -7.33
CA ARG A 84 -2.86 -1.92 -6.91
C ARG A 84 -1.72 -2.78 -6.37
N HIS A 85 -2.01 -4.00 -5.90
CA HIS A 85 -1.00 -4.97 -5.48
C HIS A 85 0.04 -5.28 -6.58
N THR A 86 -0.38 -5.27 -7.86
CA THR A 86 0.55 -5.46 -8.98
C THR A 86 1.48 -4.26 -9.18
N ARG A 87 0.97 -3.03 -8.99
CA ARG A 87 1.76 -1.80 -9.05
C ARG A 87 2.76 -1.73 -7.89
N LEU A 88 2.34 -2.13 -6.68
CA LEU A 88 3.21 -2.27 -5.52
C LEU A 88 4.34 -3.28 -5.80
N GLY A 89 3.98 -4.48 -6.27
CA GLY A 89 4.95 -5.50 -6.63
C GLY A 89 5.96 -5.01 -7.68
N THR A 90 5.49 -4.30 -8.71
CA THR A 90 6.37 -3.68 -9.73
C THR A 90 7.31 -2.65 -9.11
N ARG A 91 6.82 -1.80 -8.19
CA ARG A 91 7.65 -0.80 -7.50
C ARG A 91 8.76 -1.47 -6.68
N LEU A 92 8.41 -2.48 -5.89
CA LEU A 92 9.37 -3.18 -5.04
C LEU A 92 10.33 -4.06 -5.86
N ASN A 93 9.95 -4.48 -7.07
CA ASN A 93 10.80 -5.29 -7.94
C ASN A 93 12.03 -4.56 -8.47
N TYR A 94 12.03 -3.22 -8.44
CA TYR A 94 13.26 -2.43 -8.70
C TYR A 94 14.32 -2.63 -7.62
N GLU A 95 13.89 -2.93 -6.40
CA GLU A 95 14.77 -3.15 -5.25
C GLU A 95 15.10 -4.64 -5.07
N GLN A 96 14.09 -5.50 -5.17
CA GLN A 96 14.19 -6.95 -4.99
C GLN A 96 13.58 -7.69 -6.17
N THR A 97 14.42 -8.29 -7.01
CA THR A 97 13.97 -9.09 -8.17
C THR A 97 13.12 -10.29 -7.71
N GLY A 98 11.99 -10.50 -8.39
CA GLY A 98 11.06 -11.60 -8.08
C GLY A 98 9.86 -11.19 -7.24
N ILE A 99 9.96 -10.13 -6.42
CA ILE A 99 8.88 -9.70 -5.52
C ILE A 99 7.58 -9.32 -6.27
N SER A 100 7.68 -8.88 -7.51
CA SER A 100 6.50 -8.61 -8.37
C SER A 100 5.67 -9.87 -8.62
N SER A 101 6.32 -11.01 -8.80
CA SER A 101 5.67 -12.31 -8.97
C SER A 101 4.95 -12.73 -7.69
N LEU A 102 5.64 -12.57 -6.56
CA LEU A 102 5.14 -12.88 -5.22
C LEU A 102 3.82 -12.13 -4.93
N PHE A 103 3.79 -10.81 -5.09
CA PHE A 103 2.58 -10.01 -4.89
C PHE A 103 1.44 -10.39 -5.84
N ARG A 104 1.76 -10.70 -7.08
CA ARG A 104 0.76 -11.09 -8.09
C ARG A 104 0.13 -12.45 -7.79
N GLN A 105 0.94 -13.42 -7.35
CA GLN A 105 0.44 -14.75 -6.97
C GLN A 105 -0.40 -14.67 -5.71
N THR A 106 0.06 -13.94 -4.69
CA THR A 106 -0.68 -13.69 -3.45
C THR A 106 -2.03 -13.05 -3.74
N GLY A 107 -2.07 -11.97 -4.56
CA GLY A 107 -3.31 -11.29 -4.90
C GLY A 107 -4.38 -12.18 -5.57
N ARG A 108 -3.99 -13.26 -6.25
CA ARG A 108 -4.93 -14.21 -6.87
C ARG A 108 -5.52 -15.23 -5.89
N LYS A 109 -4.89 -15.41 -4.74
CA LYS A 109 -5.26 -16.45 -3.75
C LYS A 109 -5.88 -15.86 -2.48
N LEU A 110 -5.94 -14.50 -2.38
CA LEU A 110 -6.39 -13.84 -1.15
C LEU A 110 -7.81 -14.24 -0.73
N ASP A 111 -8.70 -14.40 -1.68
CA ASP A 111 -10.10 -14.78 -1.44
C ASP A 111 -10.29 -16.26 -1.05
N ASP A 112 -9.29 -17.13 -1.22
CA ASP A 112 -9.41 -18.55 -0.90
C ASP A 112 -9.72 -18.80 0.58
N LEU A 113 -9.09 -18.04 1.49
CA LEU A 113 -9.36 -18.14 2.93
C LEU A 113 -10.78 -17.65 3.24
N GLY A 114 -11.16 -16.48 2.74
CA GLY A 114 -12.47 -15.89 2.97
C GLY A 114 -13.60 -16.73 2.43
N LYS A 115 -13.48 -17.30 1.24
CA LYS A 115 -14.47 -18.24 0.66
C LYS A 115 -14.68 -19.50 1.51
N LYS A 116 -13.62 -19.99 2.18
CA LYS A 116 -13.78 -21.10 3.13
C LYS A 116 -14.58 -20.70 4.35
N ILE A 117 -14.28 -19.53 4.92
CA ILE A 117 -15.00 -19.00 6.08
C ILE A 117 -16.47 -18.70 5.70
N GLU A 118 -16.72 -18.02 4.59
CA GLU A 118 -18.07 -17.76 4.08
C GLU A 118 -18.93 -19.03 3.98
N LYS A 119 -18.37 -20.09 3.42
CA LYS A 119 -19.07 -21.40 3.34
C LYS A 119 -19.38 -21.99 4.72
N LEU A 120 -18.51 -21.75 5.71
CA LEU A 120 -18.75 -22.22 7.08
C LEU A 120 -19.85 -21.39 7.74
N LEU A 121 -19.81 -20.05 7.60
CA LEU A 121 -20.87 -19.16 8.09
C LEU A 121 -22.23 -19.52 7.50
N SER A 122 -22.30 -19.68 6.17
CA SER A 122 -23.54 -20.05 5.47
C SER A 122 -24.13 -21.40 5.90
N LYS A 123 -23.31 -22.31 6.40
CA LYS A 123 -23.79 -23.59 6.95
C LYS A 123 -24.34 -23.46 8.37
N LEU A 124 -23.85 -22.51 9.13
CA LEU A 124 -24.35 -22.22 10.48
C LEU A 124 -25.67 -21.49 10.39
N ASP A 125 -25.74 -20.41 9.62
CA ASP A 125 -26.95 -19.67 9.35
C ASP A 125 -26.92 -19.05 7.95
N THR A 126 -28.02 -19.17 7.21
CA THR A 126 -28.18 -18.61 5.87
C THR A 126 -28.24 -17.08 5.86
N ALA A 127 -28.52 -16.44 6.99
CA ALA A 127 -28.50 -14.98 7.13
C ALA A 127 -27.14 -14.37 6.74
N TRP A 128 -26.05 -15.11 6.92
CA TRP A 128 -24.72 -14.66 6.50
C TRP A 128 -24.52 -14.53 4.98
N ASN A 129 -25.46 -15.04 4.18
CA ASN A 129 -25.46 -14.87 2.72
C ASN A 129 -26.23 -13.61 2.27
N ASP A 130 -26.80 -12.86 3.20
CA ASP A 130 -27.60 -11.68 2.91
C ASP A 130 -26.82 -10.41 3.24
N GLY A 131 -26.66 -9.54 2.23
CA GLY A 131 -26.00 -8.24 2.38
C GLY A 131 -26.69 -7.33 3.40
N GLU A 132 -28.03 -7.44 3.52
CA GLU A 132 -28.81 -6.67 4.48
C GLU A 132 -28.46 -7.04 5.93
N THR A 133 -28.20 -8.31 6.25
CA THR A 133 -27.74 -8.76 7.56
C THR A 133 -26.42 -8.09 7.97
N TRP A 134 -25.45 -8.06 7.06
CA TRP A 134 -24.18 -7.37 7.27
C TRP A 134 -24.38 -5.87 7.42
N TYR A 135 -25.24 -5.29 6.58
CA TYR A 135 -25.52 -3.85 6.65
C TYR A 135 -26.13 -3.46 7.99
N GLN A 136 -27.18 -4.16 8.45
CA GLN A 136 -27.83 -3.89 9.74
C GLN A 136 -26.90 -4.04 10.92
N LEU A 137 -25.95 -4.99 10.85
CA LEU A 137 -24.97 -5.22 11.90
C LEU A 137 -23.99 -4.05 12.04
N PHE A 138 -23.52 -3.47 10.93
CA PHE A 138 -22.45 -2.47 10.93
C PHE A 138 -22.91 -1.03 10.66
N ASN A 139 -24.13 -0.82 10.19
CA ASN A 139 -24.66 0.52 9.92
C ASN A 139 -25.28 1.14 11.18
N ALA A 140 -25.17 2.44 11.33
CA ALA A 140 -25.78 3.21 12.39
C ALA A 140 -26.40 4.49 11.88
N ASP A 141 -27.29 5.08 12.68
CA ASP A 141 -27.73 6.45 12.49
C ASP A 141 -26.56 7.43 12.63
N GLN A 142 -26.58 8.51 11.87
CA GLN A 142 -25.48 9.51 11.81
C GLN A 142 -25.04 10.06 13.17
N ASN A 143 -25.95 10.09 14.14
CA ASN A 143 -25.68 10.62 15.48
C ASN A 143 -24.80 9.71 16.36
N ILE A 144 -24.70 8.44 16.02
CA ILE A 144 -23.92 7.41 16.75
C ILE A 144 -22.88 6.73 15.82
N ALA A 145 -22.63 7.33 14.66
CA ALA A 145 -21.69 6.82 13.69
C ALA A 145 -20.24 7.11 14.10
N GLU A 146 -19.34 6.18 13.78
CA GLU A 146 -17.88 6.38 13.90
C GLU A 146 -17.35 7.13 12.67
N ILE A 147 -17.58 8.45 12.67
CA ILE A 147 -17.24 9.33 11.53
C ILE A 147 -15.73 9.34 11.23
N THR A 148 -14.89 9.25 12.26
CA THR A 148 -13.43 9.21 12.10
C THR A 148 -12.99 7.98 11.31
N LEU A 149 -13.59 6.81 11.60
CA LEU A 149 -13.33 5.57 10.88
C LEU A 149 -13.77 5.69 9.41
N LEU A 150 -14.98 6.20 9.17
CA LEU A 150 -15.49 6.39 7.82
C LEU A 150 -14.54 7.29 7.00
N GLN A 151 -14.14 8.44 7.57
CA GLN A 151 -13.24 9.36 6.89
C GLN A 151 -11.85 8.75 6.66
N THR A 152 -11.36 7.97 7.60
CA THR A 152 -10.08 7.24 7.46
C THR A 152 -10.15 6.27 6.28
N GLN A 153 -11.23 5.48 6.16
CA GLN A 153 -11.38 4.54 5.04
C GLN A 153 -11.63 5.26 3.71
N ARG A 154 -12.39 6.37 3.69
CA ARG A 154 -12.52 7.21 2.49
C ARG A 154 -11.15 7.68 1.98
N ASN A 155 -10.34 8.25 2.86
CA ASN A 155 -9.00 8.72 2.51
C ASN A 155 -8.10 7.56 2.03
N ARG A 156 -8.19 6.39 2.65
CA ARG A 156 -7.46 5.20 2.24
C ARG A 156 -7.86 4.72 0.85
N ILE A 157 -9.14 4.55 0.60
CA ILE A 157 -9.65 4.08 -0.70
C ILE A 157 -9.34 5.12 -1.79
N ALA A 158 -9.50 6.43 -1.51
CA ALA A 158 -9.15 7.49 -2.45
C ALA A 158 -7.67 7.41 -2.89
N LYS A 159 -6.75 7.25 -1.93
CA LYS A 159 -5.31 7.08 -2.22
C LYS A 159 -5.03 5.78 -2.98
N LEU A 160 -5.71 4.70 -2.62
CA LEU A 160 -5.54 3.40 -3.24
C LEU A 160 -6.04 3.38 -4.69
N THR A 161 -7.16 4.05 -4.98
CA THR A 161 -7.81 4.03 -6.30
C THR A 161 -7.46 5.21 -7.19
N ASP A 162 -6.77 6.24 -6.66
CA ASP A 162 -6.55 7.54 -7.30
C ASP A 162 -7.87 8.19 -7.74
N SER A 163 -8.93 8.08 -6.92
CA SER A 163 -10.27 8.58 -7.23
C SER A 163 -10.89 9.32 -6.06
N ASP A 164 -11.89 10.17 -6.34
CA ASP A 164 -12.66 10.85 -5.31
C ASP A 164 -13.63 9.86 -4.62
N THR A 165 -13.67 9.91 -3.29
CA THR A 165 -14.55 9.10 -2.44
C THR A 165 -15.50 9.96 -1.60
N ASN A 166 -15.65 11.25 -1.92
CA ASN A 166 -16.50 12.20 -1.17
C ASN A 166 -17.97 12.13 -1.56
N GLY A 167 -18.35 11.29 -2.53
CA GLY A 167 -19.75 11.07 -2.89
C GLY A 167 -20.61 10.57 -1.73
N ASP A 168 -21.91 10.65 -1.88
CA ASP A 168 -22.86 10.13 -0.90
C ASP A 168 -22.74 8.60 -0.79
N ILE A 169 -22.68 8.12 0.44
CA ILE A 169 -22.64 6.69 0.76
C ILE A 169 -23.79 6.41 1.70
N ASN A 170 -24.64 5.47 1.33
CA ASN A 170 -25.71 4.95 2.19
C ASN A 170 -25.12 4.01 3.25
N PHE A 171 -24.20 4.53 4.09
CA PHE A 171 -23.58 3.76 5.17
C PHE A 171 -22.85 4.68 6.14
N ALA A 172 -23.02 4.43 7.42
CA ALA A 172 -22.27 5.07 8.50
C ALA A 172 -21.87 3.99 9.53
N PRO A 173 -20.56 3.76 9.79
CA PRO A 173 -20.13 2.68 10.68
C PRO A 173 -20.62 2.92 12.11
N SER A 174 -21.19 1.88 12.73
CA SER A 174 -21.68 1.93 14.11
C SER A 174 -20.54 1.98 15.11
N ALA A 175 -20.51 3.02 15.96
CA ALA A 175 -19.55 3.14 17.04
C ALA A 175 -19.77 2.11 18.15
N GLU A 176 -20.97 1.56 18.27
CA GLU A 176 -21.29 0.50 19.24
C GLU A 176 -20.59 -0.80 18.86
N ILE A 177 -20.91 -1.34 17.69
CA ILE A 177 -20.33 -2.62 17.22
C ILE A 177 -18.80 -2.52 17.05
N ALA A 178 -18.27 -1.34 16.69
CA ALA A 178 -16.85 -1.11 16.56
C ALA A 178 -16.04 -1.35 17.85
N LYS A 179 -16.67 -1.28 19.02
CA LYS A 179 -16.03 -1.62 20.32
C LYS A 179 -15.81 -3.12 20.47
N PHE A 180 -16.73 -3.93 19.96
CA PHE A 180 -16.71 -5.39 20.08
C PHE A 180 -16.02 -6.06 18.89
N LEU A 181 -16.22 -5.52 17.69
CA LEU A 181 -15.71 -6.07 16.43
C LEU A 181 -14.91 -5.01 15.64
N PRO A 182 -13.79 -4.51 16.18
CA PRO A 182 -13.06 -3.38 15.59
C PRO A 182 -12.45 -3.68 14.23
N LEU A 183 -11.89 -4.87 14.05
CA LEU A 183 -11.28 -5.28 12.78
C LEU A 183 -12.34 -5.47 11.70
N THR A 184 -13.46 -6.12 12.05
CA THR A 184 -14.59 -6.36 11.14
C THR A 184 -15.23 -5.06 10.72
N THR A 185 -15.51 -4.14 11.68
CA THR A 185 -16.08 -2.83 11.38
C THR A 185 -15.18 -2.04 10.44
N ARG A 186 -13.86 -2.10 10.65
CA ARG A 186 -12.89 -1.47 9.76
C ARG A 186 -12.90 -2.08 8.35
N ALA A 187 -12.91 -3.41 8.26
CA ALA A 187 -12.92 -4.12 6.98
C ALA A 187 -14.22 -3.88 6.21
N TYR A 188 -15.37 -3.95 6.90
CA TYR A 188 -16.68 -3.66 6.32
C TYR A 188 -16.78 -2.19 5.86
N THR A 189 -16.30 -1.24 6.65
CA THR A 189 -16.28 0.18 6.28
C THR A 189 -15.44 0.43 5.02
N ALA A 190 -14.28 -0.20 4.91
CA ALA A 190 -13.44 -0.11 3.71
C ALA A 190 -14.16 -0.65 2.47
N TRP A 191 -14.82 -1.80 2.62
CA TRP A 191 -15.62 -2.39 1.56
C TRP A 191 -16.83 -1.53 1.19
N ALA A 192 -17.59 -1.01 2.17
CA ALA A 192 -18.76 -0.16 1.93
C ALA A 192 -18.37 1.11 1.17
N VAL A 193 -17.25 1.76 1.55
CA VAL A 193 -16.70 2.91 0.81
C VAL A 193 -16.35 2.51 -0.62
N TYR A 194 -15.60 1.41 -0.81
CA TYR A 194 -15.17 0.97 -2.13
C TYR A 194 -16.37 0.62 -3.01
N THR A 195 -17.30 -0.18 -2.51
CA THR A 195 -18.46 -0.65 -3.27
C THR A 195 -19.37 0.49 -3.68
N SER A 196 -19.58 1.50 -2.81
CA SER A 196 -20.39 2.67 -3.12
C SER A 196 -19.70 3.61 -4.11
N THR A 197 -18.40 3.89 -3.92
CA THR A 197 -17.71 4.94 -4.69
C THR A 197 -17.07 4.44 -5.97
N GLN A 198 -16.64 3.18 -6.03
CA GLN A 198 -15.98 2.61 -7.22
C GLN A 198 -16.94 1.78 -8.08
N ASN A 199 -17.89 1.09 -7.45
CA ASN A 199 -18.81 0.19 -8.15
C ASN A 199 -20.22 0.79 -8.30
N GLY A 200 -20.53 1.89 -7.59
CA GLY A 200 -21.87 2.51 -7.59
C GLY A 200 -22.96 1.60 -7.03
N LYS A 201 -22.61 0.67 -6.13
CA LYS A 201 -23.56 -0.29 -5.53
C LYS A 201 -23.92 0.11 -4.11
N ASP A 202 -25.15 -0.25 -3.71
CA ASP A 202 -25.62 -0.09 -2.34
C ASP A 202 -25.04 -1.19 -1.43
N PRO A 203 -24.37 -0.85 -0.31
CA PRO A 203 -23.88 -1.81 0.66
C PRO A 203 -24.98 -2.68 1.27
N ALA A 204 -26.21 -2.20 1.41
CA ALA A 204 -27.32 -2.98 1.93
C ALA A 204 -27.76 -4.12 0.98
N ALA A 205 -27.56 -3.94 -0.31
CA ALA A 205 -27.98 -4.90 -1.33
C ALA A 205 -26.85 -5.81 -1.84
N THR A 206 -25.67 -5.77 -1.23
CA THR A 206 -24.48 -6.45 -1.74
C THR A 206 -23.73 -7.15 -0.62
N ASN A 207 -23.24 -8.37 -0.83
CA ASN A 207 -22.41 -9.06 0.14
C ASN A 207 -21.02 -8.41 0.23
N PRO A 208 -20.44 -8.35 1.44
CA PRO A 208 -19.09 -7.81 1.63
C PRO A 208 -18.02 -8.70 0.98
N TRP A 209 -16.81 -8.14 0.85
CA TRP A 209 -15.63 -8.90 0.45
C TRP A 209 -15.37 -10.07 1.40
N GLU A 210 -14.77 -11.12 0.88
CA GLU A 210 -14.41 -12.33 1.60
C GLU A 210 -13.47 -12.09 2.79
N ALA A 211 -12.79 -10.94 2.84
CA ALA A 211 -12.00 -10.54 4.01
C ALA A 211 -12.86 -10.18 5.23
N VAL A 212 -14.10 -9.74 5.05
CA VAL A 212 -14.99 -9.34 6.15
C VAL A 212 -15.39 -10.52 7.04
N PRO A 213 -15.85 -11.65 6.51
CA PRO A 213 -16.06 -12.87 7.30
C PRO A 213 -14.80 -13.34 8.06
N VAL A 214 -13.62 -13.19 7.48
CA VAL A 214 -12.35 -13.54 8.16
C VAL A 214 -12.10 -12.61 9.34
N ALA A 215 -12.33 -11.31 9.17
CA ALA A 215 -12.22 -10.34 10.27
C ALA A 215 -13.20 -10.65 11.41
N LEU A 216 -14.45 -11.04 11.07
CA LEU A 216 -15.48 -11.40 12.04
C LEU A 216 -15.03 -12.58 12.91
N VAL A 217 -14.52 -13.63 12.30
CA VAL A 217 -14.01 -14.79 13.06
C VAL A 217 -12.84 -14.42 13.96
N LEU A 218 -11.95 -13.53 13.51
CA LEU A 218 -10.84 -13.03 14.33
C LEU A 218 -11.32 -12.23 15.55
N ASP A 219 -12.19 -11.26 15.32
CA ASP A 219 -12.72 -10.43 16.42
C ASP A 219 -13.47 -11.29 17.44
N LEU A 220 -14.33 -12.22 17.00
CA LEU A 220 -15.13 -13.07 17.86
C LEU A 220 -14.31 -14.00 18.76
N LYS A 221 -13.06 -14.33 18.39
CA LYS A 221 -12.17 -15.12 19.27
C LYS A 221 -11.78 -14.39 20.56
N THR A 222 -11.79 -13.06 20.54
CA THR A 222 -11.35 -12.22 21.66
C THR A 222 -12.45 -11.31 22.20
N ALA A 223 -13.55 -11.16 21.46
CA ALA A 223 -14.65 -10.28 21.85
C ALA A 223 -15.41 -10.82 23.07
N ASP A 224 -15.71 -9.94 24.02
CA ASP A 224 -16.71 -10.17 25.05
C ASP A 224 -18.03 -9.51 24.62
N LEU A 225 -19.00 -10.33 24.21
CA LEU A 225 -20.30 -9.87 23.73
C LEU A 225 -21.35 -9.74 24.85
N SER A 226 -20.99 -9.89 26.13
CA SER A 226 -21.94 -9.86 27.25
C SER A 226 -22.72 -8.55 27.34
N ASP A 227 -22.08 -7.43 27.00
CA ASP A 227 -22.65 -6.09 27.06
C ASP A 227 -23.20 -5.61 25.70
N TYR A 228 -23.10 -6.44 24.64
CA TYR A 228 -23.65 -6.10 23.34
C TYR A 228 -25.13 -6.44 23.25
N SER A 229 -25.95 -5.44 22.93
CA SER A 229 -27.41 -5.57 22.78
C SER A 229 -27.93 -5.05 21.44
N GLY A 230 -27.02 -4.82 20.48
CA GLY A 230 -27.34 -4.32 19.16
C GLY A 230 -27.93 -5.37 18.20
N PRO A 231 -28.06 -5.02 16.90
CA PRO A 231 -28.62 -5.92 15.89
C PRO A 231 -27.87 -7.26 15.85
N HIS A 232 -28.62 -8.35 15.56
CA HIS A 232 -28.06 -9.70 15.33
C HIS A 232 -27.20 -10.27 16.45
N VAL A 233 -27.42 -9.84 17.73
CA VAL A 233 -26.67 -10.33 18.89
C VAL A 233 -26.71 -11.86 19.01
N GLU A 234 -27.88 -12.48 18.81
CA GLU A 234 -28.05 -13.93 18.88
C GLU A 234 -27.19 -14.64 17.81
N LEU A 235 -27.20 -14.11 16.59
CA LEU A 235 -26.42 -14.63 15.45
C LEU A 235 -24.90 -14.56 15.73
N LEU A 236 -24.42 -13.47 16.34
CA LEU A 236 -23.02 -13.33 16.75
C LEU A 236 -22.64 -14.29 17.87
N GLN A 237 -23.53 -14.49 18.87
CA GLN A 237 -23.29 -15.41 19.98
C GLN A 237 -23.30 -16.88 19.51
N GLU A 238 -24.16 -17.25 18.56
CA GLU A 238 -24.13 -18.58 17.95
C GLU A 238 -22.83 -18.83 17.20
N LEU A 239 -22.40 -17.85 16.41
CA LEU A 239 -21.16 -17.91 15.67
C LEU A 239 -19.94 -18.03 16.60
N GLN A 240 -19.92 -17.27 17.71
CA GLN A 240 -18.84 -17.35 18.71
C GLN A 240 -18.75 -18.74 19.36
N LYS A 241 -19.90 -19.38 19.64
CA LYS A 241 -19.95 -20.75 20.18
C LYS A 241 -19.48 -21.81 19.18
N ALA A 242 -19.59 -21.53 17.89
CA ALA A 242 -19.22 -22.47 16.83
C ALA A 242 -17.70 -22.68 16.71
N ASP A 243 -16.87 -21.81 17.33
CA ASP A 243 -15.40 -21.87 17.33
C ASP A 243 -14.81 -22.23 15.96
N LEU A 244 -15.09 -21.38 14.97
CA LEU A 244 -14.65 -21.62 13.61
C LEU A 244 -13.12 -21.68 13.50
N PRO A 245 -12.57 -22.72 12.83
CA PRO A 245 -11.13 -22.84 12.66
C PRO A 245 -10.63 -21.75 11.70
N LEU A 246 -9.64 -21.01 12.14
CA LEU A 246 -8.91 -20.06 11.30
C LEU A 246 -7.44 -20.44 11.29
N THR A 247 -6.92 -20.70 10.10
CA THR A 247 -5.50 -20.97 9.89
C THR A 247 -4.70 -19.69 10.18
N SER A 248 -3.48 -19.85 10.72
CA SER A 248 -2.52 -18.75 10.87
C SER A 248 -2.29 -18.04 9.54
N PHE A 249 -2.18 -16.71 9.56
CA PHE A 249 -1.87 -15.93 8.37
C PHE A 249 -0.44 -16.21 7.89
N THR A 250 0.49 -16.45 8.80
CA THR A 250 1.85 -16.91 8.44
C THR A 250 1.79 -18.19 7.61
N GLU A 251 1.04 -19.18 8.05
CA GLU A 251 0.84 -20.42 7.31
C GLU A 251 0.09 -20.17 5.99
N THR A 252 -0.94 -19.35 6.00
CA THR A 252 -1.72 -18.99 4.82
C THR A 252 -0.86 -18.36 3.74
N PHE A 253 -0.04 -17.37 4.08
CA PHE A 253 0.85 -16.69 3.13
C PHE A 253 1.96 -17.61 2.64
N THR A 254 2.53 -18.44 3.52
CA THR A 254 3.54 -19.44 3.14
C THR A 254 2.98 -20.47 2.15
N ASN A 255 1.70 -20.84 2.30
CA ASN A 255 1.00 -21.72 1.35
C ASN A 255 0.65 -21.01 0.02
N TYR A 256 0.49 -19.70 0.03
CA TYR A 256 0.34 -18.93 -1.21
C TYR A 256 1.63 -18.91 -2.00
N ASP A 257 2.75 -18.65 -1.34
CA ASP A 257 4.09 -18.68 -1.93
C ASP A 257 5.14 -18.85 -0.81
N PRO A 258 6.07 -19.85 -0.93
CA PRO A 258 7.12 -20.10 0.06
C PRO A 258 8.04 -18.91 0.35
N ASP A 259 8.17 -17.97 -0.59
CA ASP A 259 9.02 -16.79 -0.40
C ASP A 259 8.53 -15.91 0.77
N TRP A 260 7.25 -15.98 1.17
CA TRP A 260 6.74 -15.31 2.37
C TRP A 260 7.31 -15.85 3.68
N ALA A 261 7.88 -17.06 3.66
CA ALA A 261 8.61 -17.63 4.80
C ALA A 261 10.08 -17.20 4.86
N THR A 262 10.50 -16.27 4.00
CA THR A 262 11.85 -15.71 4.00
C THR A 262 11.87 -14.27 4.53
N VAL A 263 13.01 -13.84 5.03
CA VAL A 263 13.19 -12.48 5.58
C VAL A 263 13.10 -11.40 4.49
N THR A 264 13.53 -11.72 3.28
CA THR A 264 13.79 -10.76 2.19
C THR A 264 12.59 -9.90 1.78
N PRO A 265 11.38 -10.43 1.54
CA PRO A 265 10.22 -9.60 1.19
C PRO A 265 9.88 -8.59 2.28
N TRP A 266 9.95 -9.00 3.54
CA TRP A 266 9.61 -8.18 4.68
C TRP A 266 10.61 -7.05 4.92
N GLU A 267 11.91 -7.34 4.86
CA GLU A 267 12.95 -6.31 4.88
C GLU A 267 12.81 -5.31 3.73
N THR A 268 12.46 -5.80 2.53
CA THR A 268 12.24 -4.94 1.37
C THR A 268 11.06 -4.00 1.61
N ILE A 269 9.93 -4.50 2.11
CA ILE A 269 8.77 -3.68 2.45
C ILE A 269 9.15 -2.66 3.53
N GLN A 270 9.80 -3.09 4.63
CA GLN A 270 10.19 -2.23 5.74
C GLN A 270 11.17 -1.14 5.29
N THR A 271 12.21 -1.50 4.56
CA THR A 271 13.25 -0.56 4.09
C THR A 271 12.67 0.51 3.16
N HIS A 272 11.66 0.15 2.36
CA HIS A 272 11.04 1.03 1.37
C HIS A 272 9.65 1.54 1.78
N SER A 273 9.30 1.48 3.07
CA SER A 273 8.01 1.94 3.60
C SER A 273 7.88 3.46 3.74
N GLY A 274 9.00 4.20 3.71
CA GLY A 274 9.00 5.65 3.88
C GLY A 274 8.32 6.40 2.72
N LEU A 275 7.76 7.58 3.01
CA LEU A 275 7.12 8.46 2.01
C LEU A 275 8.11 8.99 0.96
N TYR A 276 9.39 8.97 1.25
CA TYR A 276 10.47 9.38 0.35
C TYR A 276 11.51 8.27 0.23
N THR A 277 12.05 8.09 -0.97
CA THR A 277 13.09 7.10 -1.25
C THR A 277 14.18 7.68 -2.10
N SER A 278 15.41 7.26 -1.84
CA SER A 278 16.55 7.49 -2.72
C SER A 278 16.75 6.35 -3.74
N GLY A 279 15.90 5.32 -3.71
CA GLY A 279 16.07 4.08 -4.47
C GLY A 279 16.32 4.30 -5.96
N TYR A 280 15.53 5.16 -6.61
CA TYR A 280 15.71 5.44 -8.04
C TYR A 280 17.06 6.11 -8.36
N PHE A 281 17.54 7.02 -7.50
CA PHE A 281 18.86 7.64 -7.69
C PHE A 281 19.99 6.65 -7.40
N LEU A 282 19.83 5.83 -6.39
CA LEU A 282 20.80 4.78 -6.07
C LEU A 282 20.88 3.76 -7.20
N ASN A 283 19.74 3.31 -7.72
CA ASN A 283 19.69 2.38 -8.85
C ASN A 283 20.34 2.97 -10.11
N ALA A 284 20.22 4.29 -10.35
CA ALA A 284 20.86 4.95 -11.48
C ALA A 284 22.41 4.92 -11.44
N VAL A 285 22.99 4.65 -10.28
CA VAL A 285 24.43 4.49 -10.08
C VAL A 285 24.83 3.08 -9.64
N ASP A 286 23.96 2.08 -9.89
CA ASP A 286 24.15 0.69 -9.46
C ASP A 286 24.37 0.52 -7.95
N ALA A 287 23.77 1.40 -7.14
CA ALA A 287 23.72 1.29 -5.69
C ALA A 287 22.29 0.91 -5.25
N GLN A 288 22.14 0.44 -4.02
CA GLN A 288 20.84 0.07 -3.44
C GLN A 288 20.78 0.47 -1.96
N LYS A 289 19.55 0.68 -1.47
CA LYS A 289 19.28 0.87 -0.06
C LYS A 289 19.06 -0.51 0.58
N THR A 290 19.77 -0.75 1.68
CA THR A 290 19.63 -1.97 2.49
C THR A 290 19.29 -1.58 3.94
N PRO A 291 18.87 -2.53 4.81
CA PRO A 291 18.68 -2.24 6.23
C PRO A 291 19.92 -1.68 6.92
N ALA A 292 21.12 -2.10 6.48
CA ALA A 292 22.40 -1.61 6.99
C ALA A 292 22.84 -0.25 6.42
N GLY A 293 22.09 0.32 5.45
CA GLY A 293 22.42 1.58 4.79
C GLY A 293 22.54 1.46 3.27
N ILE A 294 23.38 2.29 2.65
CA ILE A 294 23.61 2.27 1.21
C ILE A 294 24.73 1.30 0.88
N ALA A 295 24.50 0.40 -0.07
CA ALA A 295 25.47 -0.55 -0.58
C ALA A 295 25.50 -0.54 -2.12
N TRP A 296 26.61 -0.96 -2.73
CA TRP A 296 26.65 -1.24 -4.14
C TRP A 296 25.84 -2.48 -4.48
N GLN A 297 25.20 -2.49 -5.65
CA GLN A 297 24.54 -3.69 -6.14
C GLN A 297 25.59 -4.80 -6.40
N PRO A 298 25.20 -6.08 -6.35
CA PRO A 298 26.08 -7.18 -6.75
C PRO A 298 26.67 -6.97 -8.15
N GLU A 299 27.88 -7.46 -8.39
CA GLU A 299 28.64 -7.21 -9.65
C GLU A 299 27.89 -7.62 -10.92
N ASP A 300 27.06 -8.64 -10.85
CA ASP A 300 26.19 -9.12 -11.95
C ASP A 300 25.06 -8.14 -12.28
N LYS A 301 24.68 -7.26 -11.35
CA LYS A 301 23.66 -6.22 -11.51
C LYS A 301 24.25 -4.83 -11.82
N GLN A 302 25.53 -4.62 -11.69
CA GLN A 302 26.22 -3.33 -11.98
C GLN A 302 26.36 -3.09 -13.49
N ILE A 303 25.27 -2.79 -14.17
CA ILE A 303 25.25 -2.62 -15.62
C ILE A 303 25.41 -1.15 -16.02
N LEU A 304 24.80 -0.23 -15.28
CA LEU A 304 24.73 1.18 -15.65
C LEU A 304 26.08 1.87 -15.54
N GLN A 305 26.85 1.61 -14.49
CA GLN A 305 28.22 2.13 -14.34
C GLN A 305 29.12 1.62 -15.46
N LYS A 306 29.07 0.31 -15.79
CA LYS A 306 29.86 -0.28 -16.86
C LYS A 306 29.51 0.33 -18.22
N LEU A 307 28.24 0.54 -18.50
CA LEU A 307 27.78 1.18 -19.73
C LEU A 307 28.19 2.66 -19.79
N PHE A 308 28.05 3.39 -18.69
CA PHE A 308 28.44 4.80 -18.60
C PHE A 308 29.92 4.99 -18.88
N VAL A 309 30.78 4.24 -18.18
CA VAL A 309 32.24 4.30 -18.34
C VAL A 309 32.65 3.94 -19.77
N ARG A 310 32.05 2.88 -20.34
CA ARG A 310 32.27 2.47 -21.73
C ARG A 310 31.91 3.58 -22.71
N THR A 311 30.74 4.19 -22.54
CA THR A 311 30.28 5.28 -23.42
C THR A 311 31.18 6.50 -23.30
N LEU A 312 31.60 6.85 -22.08
CA LEU A 312 32.52 7.95 -21.83
C LEU A 312 33.87 7.73 -22.53
N ILE A 313 34.47 6.55 -22.36
CA ILE A 313 35.74 6.19 -23.00
C ILE A 313 35.61 6.23 -24.53
N MET A 314 34.56 5.64 -25.09
CA MET A 314 34.31 5.65 -26.53
C MET A 314 34.14 7.07 -27.07
N SER A 315 33.37 7.92 -26.39
CA SER A 315 33.19 9.33 -26.75
C SER A 315 34.52 10.09 -26.70
N LEU A 316 35.33 9.86 -25.69
CA LEU A 316 36.64 10.49 -25.51
C LEU A 316 37.65 10.07 -26.59
N VAL A 317 37.67 8.78 -26.94
CA VAL A 317 38.50 8.22 -28.02
C VAL A 317 38.08 8.81 -29.40
N ILE A 318 36.78 8.84 -29.69
CA ILE A 318 36.27 9.40 -30.95
C ILE A 318 36.60 10.88 -31.04
N THR A 319 36.29 11.66 -29.99
CA THR A 319 36.59 13.10 -29.96
C THR A 319 38.09 13.38 -30.08
N GLY A 320 38.91 12.64 -29.34
CA GLY A 320 40.37 12.75 -29.41
C GLY A 320 40.93 12.43 -30.79
N SER A 321 40.38 11.38 -31.45
CA SER A 321 40.75 11.03 -32.82
C SER A 321 40.34 12.11 -33.82
N CYS A 322 39.14 12.67 -33.67
CA CYS A 322 38.70 13.79 -34.54
C CYS A 322 39.56 15.03 -34.37
N ILE A 323 39.97 15.37 -33.15
CA ILE A 323 40.88 16.49 -32.89
C ILE A 323 42.26 16.22 -33.49
N MET A 324 42.85 15.03 -33.30
CA MET A 324 44.16 14.66 -33.87
C MET A 324 44.14 14.71 -35.40
N LEU A 325 43.08 14.27 -36.03
CA LEU A 325 42.96 14.27 -37.50
C LEU A 325 42.63 15.66 -38.08
N GLY A 326 41.88 16.48 -37.36
CA GLY A 326 41.42 17.78 -37.85
C GLY A 326 42.35 18.96 -37.49
N TYR A 327 43.18 18.85 -36.43
CA TYR A 327 44.04 19.94 -36.03
C TYR A 327 45.26 20.18 -36.94
N PRO A 328 45.86 19.19 -37.65
CA PRO A 328 46.95 19.43 -38.57
C PRO A 328 46.61 20.09 -39.90
N VAL A 329 45.34 20.41 -40.16
CA VAL A 329 44.85 21.10 -41.35
C VAL A 329 44.62 22.57 -41.02
#